data_708b8d483d6b7f10091da1de6fc384f9
#
_entry.id   708b8d483d6b7f10091da1de6fc384f9
#
_cell.length_a   1.000
_cell.length_b   1.000
_cell.length_c   1.000
_cell.angle_alpha   90.00
_cell.angle_beta   90.00
_cell.angle_gamma   90.00
#
_symmetry.space_group_name_H-M   'P 1'
#
loop_
_entity.id
_entity.type
_entity.pdbx_description
1 polymer ?
#
loop_
_entity_poly.entity_id
_entity_poly.type
_entity_poly.pdbx_seq_one_letter_code
_entity_poly.pdbx_strand_id
1 'polypeptide(L)'
;MEYKDYMNQIQQRLNTMSAEEKNQWIYQYARVLDKSQRQKMLESLNFEHSQIINFHEKDFQQFIKDVSDGELTIPATEEDDYYYGYDSEYITYYTKECDLLNQLNDYIQDAFLYINNCQYQQGFNILQKLQDLEYEAVYDYGDIYELSFAELFENNLMDVSLEQYSLYYLYAAFQLHRNISEMYSYFNQSKVEYVLSDLMAFGPEEITLSDDEYDRWISFLENTPGDYAAKLLRDICFLYGDINQLTKMTFEIGDKHPSLYLDVINYDLSLHQLEHAKSIASQAFKQLDEGLTIRSKIAETLIPYCPDDIELYKISFLSNPQINHCLQLYTLDCDIAFIKTEFQKKNYAIRFEFATLEQEKASLSSDQKEILLFFLGDYENILEKAEKDQDNLGWSSNLKGILIPLLLMYLKPEKMHFVADDAVMDDLKRSLKVRGEDFYQLFHIWKEKYMITDEFKKKCIQWLKDEIEQRTEVIVGGTHRHSYYEVAKEIVVLSEILYLNKNITSMETFVKDYIKRYSRKHAFKTEMLKYAKQV
;
A
#
# COMPACT_ATOMS: atom_id res chain seq x y z
N MET A 1 -10.70 -6.85 9.64
CA MET A 1 -12.01 -7.57 9.78
C MET A 1 -13.07 -6.52 9.48
N GLU A 2 -13.88 -6.77 8.47
CA GLU A 2 -14.98 -5.86 8.10
C GLU A 2 -15.98 -5.73 9.24
N TYR A 3 -16.65 -4.58 9.35
CA TYR A 3 -17.58 -4.29 10.46
C TYR A 3 -18.70 -5.33 10.57
N LYS A 4 -19.32 -5.71 9.45
CA LYS A 4 -20.34 -6.77 9.41
C LYS A 4 -19.84 -8.09 9.98
N ASP A 5 -18.65 -8.54 9.59
CA ASP A 5 -18.07 -9.79 10.09
C ASP A 5 -17.80 -9.74 11.59
N TYR A 6 -17.34 -8.58 12.07
CA TYR A 6 -17.17 -8.33 13.50
C TYR A 6 -18.50 -8.43 14.25
N MET A 7 -19.53 -7.74 13.78
CA MET A 7 -20.87 -7.75 14.42
C MET A 7 -21.50 -9.14 14.40
N ASN A 8 -21.39 -9.87 13.28
CA ASN A 8 -21.88 -11.24 13.17
C ASN A 8 -21.18 -12.18 14.17
N GLN A 9 -19.85 -12.06 14.33
CA GLN A 9 -19.12 -12.86 15.31
C GLN A 9 -19.50 -12.52 16.76
N ILE A 10 -19.69 -11.23 17.06
CA ILE A 10 -20.20 -10.80 18.37
C ILE A 10 -21.58 -11.41 18.62
N GLN A 11 -22.50 -11.27 17.68
CA GLN A 11 -23.86 -11.80 17.82
C GLN A 11 -23.88 -13.33 18.00
N GLN A 12 -23.12 -14.07 17.20
CA GLN A 12 -22.99 -15.52 17.34
C GLN A 12 -22.49 -15.91 18.74
N ARG A 13 -21.43 -15.24 19.24
CA ARG A 13 -20.89 -15.51 20.58
C ARG A 13 -21.89 -15.18 21.66
N LEU A 14 -22.56 -14.01 21.58
CA LEU A 14 -23.56 -13.62 22.55
C LEU A 14 -24.77 -14.57 22.56
N ASN A 15 -25.17 -15.12 21.41
CA ASN A 15 -26.26 -16.09 21.31
C ASN A 15 -25.94 -17.44 21.96
N THR A 16 -24.66 -17.81 22.05
CA THR A 16 -24.23 -19.06 22.73
C THR A 16 -24.04 -18.89 24.24
N MET A 17 -23.99 -17.66 24.75
CA MET A 17 -23.75 -17.37 26.17
C MET A 17 -25.07 -17.29 26.95
N SER A 18 -25.06 -17.85 28.15
CA SER A 18 -26.14 -17.63 29.14
C SER A 18 -26.13 -16.19 29.66
N ALA A 19 -27.22 -15.77 30.28
CA ALA A 19 -27.28 -14.41 30.92
C ALA A 19 -26.18 -14.21 31.97
N GLU A 20 -25.85 -15.25 32.74
CA GLU A 20 -24.78 -15.21 33.74
C GLU A 20 -23.40 -15.04 33.09
N GLU A 21 -23.12 -15.76 32.02
CA GLU A 21 -21.86 -15.65 31.28
C GLU A 21 -21.71 -14.27 30.62
N LYS A 22 -22.80 -13.71 30.06
CA LYS A 22 -22.80 -12.33 29.52
C LYS A 22 -22.47 -11.30 30.61
N ASN A 23 -23.09 -11.43 31.78
CA ASN A 23 -22.81 -10.54 32.92
C ASN A 23 -21.35 -10.68 33.38
N GLN A 24 -20.83 -11.90 33.50
CA GLN A 24 -19.43 -12.11 33.89
C GLN A 24 -18.47 -11.50 32.85
N TRP A 25 -18.76 -11.63 31.57
CA TRP A 25 -17.96 -11.04 30.52
C TRP A 25 -17.97 -9.50 30.60
N ILE A 26 -19.15 -8.87 30.80
CA ILE A 26 -19.26 -7.41 30.95
C ILE A 26 -18.43 -6.93 32.16
N TYR A 27 -18.50 -7.62 33.30
CA TYR A 27 -17.69 -7.26 34.46
C TYR A 27 -16.20 -7.44 34.26
N GLN A 28 -15.80 -8.50 33.55
CA GLN A 28 -14.38 -8.70 33.19
C GLN A 28 -13.88 -7.60 32.26
N TYR A 29 -14.66 -7.25 31.25
CA TYR A 29 -14.33 -6.17 30.32
C TYR A 29 -14.22 -4.83 31.06
N ALA A 30 -15.20 -4.50 31.93
CA ALA A 30 -15.18 -3.27 32.73
C ALA A 30 -13.92 -3.13 33.62
N ARG A 31 -13.35 -4.24 34.09
CA ARG A 31 -12.16 -4.23 34.96
C ARG A 31 -10.87 -3.84 34.21
N VAL A 32 -10.78 -4.11 32.93
CA VAL A 32 -9.57 -3.82 32.13
C VAL A 32 -9.60 -2.45 31.46
N LEU A 33 -10.73 -1.73 31.53
CA LEU A 33 -10.85 -0.40 30.96
C LEU A 33 -9.99 0.63 31.71
N ASP A 34 -9.37 1.54 30.97
CA ASP A 34 -8.67 2.67 31.54
C ASP A 34 -9.64 3.71 32.17
N LYS A 35 -9.08 4.75 32.82
CA LYS A 35 -9.87 5.74 33.52
C LYS A 35 -10.84 6.50 32.61
N SER A 36 -10.46 6.80 31.37
CA SER A 36 -11.27 7.55 30.40
C SER A 36 -12.42 6.70 29.86
N GLN A 37 -12.17 5.42 29.63
CA GLN A 37 -13.16 4.46 29.10
C GLN A 37 -14.21 4.04 30.14
N ARG A 38 -13.88 4.08 31.46
CA ARG A 38 -14.80 3.66 32.53
C ARG A 38 -16.07 4.50 32.59
N GLN A 39 -15.92 5.81 32.42
CA GLN A 39 -17.06 6.71 32.41
C GLN A 39 -17.95 6.46 31.20
N LYS A 40 -17.36 6.35 30.00
CA LYS A 40 -18.08 6.04 28.75
C LYS A 40 -18.86 4.71 28.85
N MET A 41 -18.28 3.68 29.45
CA MET A 41 -18.97 2.41 29.65
C MET A 41 -20.16 2.54 30.63
N LEU A 42 -20.01 3.28 31.75
CA LEU A 42 -21.12 3.51 32.66
C LEU A 42 -22.27 4.25 32.00
N GLU A 43 -21.99 5.22 31.18
CA GLU A 43 -22.95 5.97 30.39
C GLU A 43 -23.66 5.07 29.36
N SER A 44 -22.94 4.20 28.68
CA SER A 44 -23.52 3.25 27.71
C SER A 44 -24.39 2.16 28.33
N LEU A 45 -24.22 1.86 29.61
CA LEU A 45 -25.04 0.89 30.34
C LEU A 45 -26.38 1.48 30.86
N ASN A 46 -26.57 2.79 30.80
CA ASN A 46 -27.82 3.46 31.23
C ASN A 46 -28.88 3.40 30.12
N PHE A 47 -29.25 2.20 29.68
CA PHE A 47 -30.25 1.97 28.63
C PHE A 47 -31.68 2.42 28.96
N GLU A 48 -32.02 2.76 30.22
CA GLU A 48 -33.41 3.03 30.63
C GLU A 48 -33.81 4.51 30.64
N HIS A 49 -32.88 5.41 30.36
CA HIS A 49 -33.26 6.80 30.18
C HIS A 49 -33.10 7.17 28.72
N SER A 50 -34.22 7.47 28.05
CA SER A 50 -34.20 8.39 26.91
C SER A 50 -33.25 9.52 27.32
N GLN A 51 -31.99 9.45 26.80
CA GLN A 51 -31.02 10.51 27.08
C GLN A 51 -31.67 11.79 26.61
N ILE A 52 -31.88 12.73 27.54
CA ILE A 52 -32.53 14.00 27.22
C ILE A 52 -31.55 14.69 26.27
N ILE A 53 -31.97 14.82 25.03
CA ILE A 53 -31.20 15.56 24.03
C ILE A 53 -31.25 17.02 24.45
N ASN A 54 -30.12 17.58 24.86
CA ASN A 54 -29.99 18.98 25.27
C ASN A 54 -29.70 19.93 24.12
N PHE A 55 -29.96 19.50 22.91
CA PHE A 55 -29.69 20.28 21.69
C PHE A 55 -30.58 21.54 21.62
N HIS A 56 -29.95 22.68 21.44
CA HIS A 56 -30.60 23.96 21.19
C HIS A 56 -30.21 24.51 19.83
N GLU A 57 -31.16 24.54 18.90
CA GLU A 57 -30.91 24.99 17.52
C GLU A 57 -30.26 26.38 17.46
N LYS A 58 -30.61 27.32 18.34
CA LYS A 58 -30.02 28.66 18.37
C LYS A 58 -28.53 28.64 18.73
N ASP A 59 -28.17 27.83 19.70
CA ASP A 59 -26.79 27.71 20.16
C ASP A 59 -25.95 27.00 19.08
N PHE A 60 -26.52 26.00 18.43
CA PHE A 60 -25.88 25.34 17.29
C PHE A 60 -25.66 26.29 16.09
N GLN A 61 -26.67 27.12 15.74
CA GLN A 61 -26.51 28.11 14.69
C GLN A 61 -25.46 29.18 15.06
N GLN A 62 -25.37 29.55 16.32
CA GLN A 62 -24.32 30.45 16.78
C GLN A 62 -22.94 29.80 16.68
N PHE A 63 -22.81 28.54 17.14
CA PHE A 63 -21.56 27.77 16.97
C PHE A 63 -21.10 27.72 15.49
N ILE A 64 -21.99 27.36 14.55
CA ILE A 64 -21.68 27.35 13.12
C ILE A 64 -21.15 28.69 12.65
N LYS A 65 -21.79 29.78 13.11
CA LYS A 65 -21.36 31.14 12.77
C LYS A 65 -20.00 31.48 13.37
N ASP A 66 -19.77 31.20 14.63
CA ASP A 66 -18.53 31.51 15.34
C ASP A 66 -17.33 30.76 14.75
N VAL A 67 -17.54 29.50 14.29
CA VAL A 67 -16.53 28.75 13.54
C VAL A 67 -16.29 29.40 12.18
N SER A 68 -17.35 29.72 11.41
CA SER A 68 -17.21 30.31 10.08
C SER A 68 -16.63 31.74 10.08
N ASP A 69 -16.84 32.49 11.17
CA ASP A 69 -16.30 33.84 11.36
C ASP A 69 -14.88 33.82 11.98
N GLY A 70 -14.32 32.64 12.32
CA GLY A 70 -12.99 32.48 12.94
C GLY A 70 -12.95 32.92 14.42
N GLU A 71 -14.12 33.04 15.09
CA GLU A 71 -14.18 33.38 16.52
C GLU A 71 -13.88 32.16 17.42
N LEU A 72 -14.15 30.95 16.92
CA LEU A 72 -13.78 29.68 17.54
C LEU A 72 -12.70 29.01 16.71
N THR A 73 -11.52 28.78 17.30
CA THR A 73 -10.35 28.20 16.61
C THR A 73 -9.69 27.13 17.46
N ILE A 74 -8.81 26.33 16.84
CA ILE A 74 -8.01 25.30 17.50
C ILE A 74 -6.63 25.89 17.77
N PRO A 75 -6.18 26.02 19.02
CA PRO A 75 -4.82 26.47 19.30
C PRO A 75 -3.81 25.42 18.86
N ALA A 76 -2.76 25.85 18.14
CA ALA A 76 -1.70 25.01 17.63
C ALA A 76 -0.30 25.57 17.93
N THR A 77 0.67 24.68 18.11
CA THR A 77 2.10 25.01 18.27
C THR A 77 2.93 24.19 17.28
N GLU A 78 4.00 24.77 16.79
CA GLU A 78 5.00 24.05 15.96
C GLU A 78 6.29 23.90 16.73
N GLU A 79 6.84 22.70 16.69
CA GLU A 79 8.19 22.43 17.18
C GLU A 79 9.09 21.99 16.03
N ASP A 80 10.29 22.60 15.96
CA ASP A 80 11.35 22.16 15.06
C ASP A 80 11.91 20.82 15.55
N ASP A 81 11.70 19.75 14.82
CA ASP A 81 12.44 18.52 15.07
C ASP A 81 13.85 18.64 14.50
N TYR A 82 14.80 19.06 15.34
CA TYR A 82 16.21 19.16 15.02
C TYR A 82 16.82 17.77 14.90
N TYR A 83 16.47 17.02 13.84
CA TYR A 83 17.24 15.87 13.44
C TYR A 83 18.35 16.34 12.47
N TYR A 84 19.58 15.97 12.74
CA TYR A 84 20.77 16.32 11.98
C TYR A 84 20.64 15.93 10.50
N GLY A 85 20.16 16.83 9.64
CA GLY A 85 20.08 16.61 8.19
C GLY A 85 19.11 17.59 7.53
N TYR A 86 19.42 18.04 6.39
CA TYR A 86 18.92 19.13 5.55
C TYR A 86 17.41 19.27 5.29
N ASP A 87 16.52 18.56 5.98
CA ASP A 87 15.09 18.78 5.97
C ASP A 87 14.59 18.80 7.42
N SER A 88 14.32 20.00 7.96
CA SER A 88 13.57 20.16 9.20
C SER A 88 12.09 19.90 8.88
N GLU A 89 11.56 18.77 9.32
CA GLU A 89 10.11 18.57 9.38
C GLU A 89 9.58 19.30 10.61
N TYR A 90 8.63 20.23 10.40
CA TYR A 90 7.91 20.87 11.49
C TYR A 90 6.84 19.90 11.98
N ILE A 91 6.80 19.63 13.29
CA ILE A 91 5.75 18.85 13.93
C ILE A 91 4.74 19.80 14.53
N THR A 92 3.49 19.72 14.07
CA THR A 92 2.38 20.51 14.60
C THR A 92 1.70 19.78 15.76
N TYR A 93 1.53 20.47 16.87
CA TYR A 93 0.77 20.01 18.04
C TYR A 93 -0.50 20.84 18.19
N TYR A 94 -1.65 20.19 18.18
CA TYR A 94 -2.96 20.81 18.39
C TYR A 94 -3.43 20.65 19.82
N THR A 95 -4.04 21.71 20.39
CA THR A 95 -4.64 21.67 21.74
C THR A 95 -6.01 21.01 21.68
N LYS A 96 -6.14 19.79 22.20
CA LYS A 96 -7.41 19.03 22.19
C LYS A 96 -8.47 19.61 23.14
N GLU A 97 -8.04 20.17 24.28
CA GLU A 97 -8.94 20.76 25.27
C GLU A 97 -9.21 22.23 24.91
N CYS A 98 -10.00 22.49 23.87
CA CYS A 98 -10.45 23.82 23.49
C CYS A 98 -11.97 23.87 23.32
N ASP A 99 -12.55 25.08 23.40
CA ASP A 99 -13.99 25.28 23.35
C ASP A 99 -14.59 24.80 22.01
N LEU A 100 -13.90 24.97 20.89
CA LEU A 100 -14.36 24.50 19.59
C LEU A 100 -14.55 22.99 19.58
N LEU A 101 -13.50 22.23 19.93
CA LEU A 101 -13.53 20.76 19.88
C LEU A 101 -14.49 20.16 20.90
N ASN A 102 -14.62 20.76 22.09
CA ASN A 102 -15.58 20.33 23.08
C ASN A 102 -17.03 20.48 22.59
N GLN A 103 -17.39 21.64 22.05
CA GLN A 103 -18.72 21.86 21.48
C GLN A 103 -18.99 20.99 20.26
N LEU A 104 -17.99 20.80 19.38
CA LEU A 104 -18.09 19.94 18.20
C LEU A 104 -18.39 18.49 18.60
N ASN A 105 -17.67 17.95 19.58
CA ASN A 105 -17.91 16.60 20.09
C ASN A 105 -19.30 16.47 20.73
N ASP A 106 -19.75 17.47 21.48
CA ASP A 106 -21.10 17.48 22.09
C ASP A 106 -22.19 17.44 21.00
N TYR A 107 -22.08 18.25 19.94
CA TYR A 107 -23.06 18.23 18.83
C TYR A 107 -23.04 16.90 18.04
N ILE A 108 -21.88 16.26 17.88
CA ILE A 108 -21.82 14.93 17.27
C ILE A 108 -22.54 13.91 18.16
N GLN A 109 -22.35 13.96 19.48
CA GLN A 109 -23.05 13.06 20.41
C GLN A 109 -24.56 13.29 20.38
N ASP A 110 -25.01 14.54 20.37
CA ASP A 110 -26.43 14.88 20.22
C ASP A 110 -27.01 14.34 18.90
N ALA A 111 -26.27 14.44 17.80
CA ALA A 111 -26.68 13.88 16.51
C ALA A 111 -26.82 12.35 16.58
N PHE A 112 -25.88 11.66 17.23
CA PHE A 112 -25.96 10.21 17.43
C PHE A 112 -27.18 9.83 18.28
N LEU A 113 -27.49 10.61 19.32
CA LEU A 113 -28.68 10.41 20.11
C LEU A 113 -29.98 10.59 19.31
N TYR A 114 -30.04 11.60 18.44
CA TYR A 114 -31.16 11.77 17.51
C TYR A 114 -31.34 10.55 16.64
N ILE A 115 -30.26 10.03 16.04
CA ILE A 115 -30.29 8.87 15.15
C ILE A 115 -30.73 7.61 15.93
N ASN A 116 -30.19 7.38 17.13
CA ASN A 116 -30.56 6.26 17.99
C ASN A 116 -32.04 6.32 18.44
N ASN A 117 -32.64 7.52 18.50
CA ASN A 117 -34.06 7.72 18.77
C ASN A 117 -34.91 7.78 17.48
N CYS A 118 -34.42 7.29 16.35
CA CYS A 118 -35.11 7.26 15.04
C CYS A 118 -35.48 8.67 14.51
N GLN A 119 -34.82 9.71 14.99
CA GLN A 119 -34.99 11.09 14.53
C GLN A 119 -33.91 11.42 13.48
N TYR A 120 -33.94 10.68 12.37
CA TYR A 120 -32.87 10.66 11.38
C TYR A 120 -32.61 12.02 10.73
N GLN A 121 -33.69 12.80 10.45
CA GLN A 121 -33.55 14.11 9.80
C GLN A 121 -32.75 15.10 10.66
N GLN A 122 -33.02 15.13 11.97
CA GLN A 122 -32.32 16.02 12.91
C GLN A 122 -30.84 15.61 13.03
N GLY A 123 -30.59 14.33 13.29
CA GLY A 123 -29.22 13.83 13.40
C GLY A 123 -28.40 14.04 12.14
N PHE A 124 -28.96 13.67 10.98
CA PHE A 124 -28.29 13.86 9.69
C PHE A 124 -27.96 15.33 9.40
N ASN A 125 -28.91 16.23 9.62
CA ASN A 125 -28.70 17.67 9.38
C ASN A 125 -27.56 18.25 10.25
N ILE A 126 -27.44 17.81 11.50
CA ILE A 126 -26.34 18.23 12.38
C ILE A 126 -25.02 17.71 11.81
N LEU A 127 -24.90 16.41 11.56
CA LEU A 127 -23.66 15.81 11.06
C LEU A 127 -23.23 16.43 9.71
N GLN A 128 -24.18 16.62 8.80
CA GLN A 128 -23.89 17.23 7.50
C GLN A 128 -23.36 18.67 7.65
N LYS A 129 -24.01 19.51 8.45
CA LYS A 129 -23.55 20.88 8.67
C LYS A 129 -22.16 20.93 9.30
N LEU A 130 -21.84 20.04 10.23
CA LEU A 130 -20.51 19.96 10.83
C LEU A 130 -19.44 19.50 9.82
N GLN A 131 -19.79 18.58 8.92
CA GLN A 131 -18.89 18.10 7.88
C GLN A 131 -18.59 19.19 6.82
N ASP A 132 -19.54 20.08 6.56
CA ASP A 132 -19.43 21.13 5.54
C ASP A 132 -18.66 22.37 6.05
N LEU A 133 -18.23 22.41 7.33
CA LEU A 133 -17.44 23.49 7.89
C LEU A 133 -15.95 23.33 7.58
N GLU A 134 -15.29 24.46 7.42
CA GLU A 134 -13.84 24.58 7.48
C GLU A 134 -13.44 25.05 8.88
N TYR A 135 -12.39 24.48 9.43
CA TYR A 135 -11.93 24.72 10.80
C TYR A 135 -10.58 25.41 10.77
N GLU A 136 -10.39 26.42 11.61
CA GLU A 136 -9.13 27.14 11.67
C GLU A 136 -8.29 26.68 12.87
N ALA A 137 -7.01 26.38 12.61
CA ALA A 137 -6.00 26.24 13.63
C ALA A 137 -5.13 27.50 13.69
N VAL A 138 -4.96 28.07 14.90
CA VAL A 138 -4.19 29.29 15.11
C VAL A 138 -2.93 28.98 15.87
N TYR A 139 -1.78 29.32 15.28
CA TYR A 139 -0.47 29.12 15.86
C TYR A 139 -0.06 30.25 16.81
N ASP A 140 0.83 29.96 17.75
CA ASP A 140 1.31 30.93 18.76
C ASP A 140 1.87 32.22 18.16
N TYR A 141 2.38 32.16 16.91
CA TYR A 141 2.90 33.32 16.18
C TYR A 141 1.86 34.02 15.31
N GLY A 142 0.60 33.55 15.34
CA GLY A 142 -0.54 34.21 14.71
C GLY A 142 -0.86 33.77 13.28
N ASP A 143 -0.16 32.79 12.73
CA ASP A 143 -0.52 32.18 11.44
C ASP A 143 -1.75 31.27 11.59
N ILE A 144 -2.57 31.22 10.54
CA ILE A 144 -3.81 30.44 10.51
C ILE A 144 -3.66 29.34 9.46
N TYR A 145 -4.04 28.13 9.83
CA TYR A 145 -4.11 26.97 8.95
C TYR A 145 -5.54 26.43 8.93
N GLU A 146 -6.10 26.25 7.73
CA GLU A 146 -7.42 25.67 7.53
C GLU A 146 -7.34 24.14 7.62
N LEU A 147 -8.21 23.57 8.44
CA LEU A 147 -8.37 22.12 8.61
C LEU A 147 -9.74 21.70 8.08
N SER A 148 -9.76 20.72 7.20
CA SER A 148 -10.99 20.03 6.82
C SER A 148 -11.51 19.19 8.00
N PHE A 149 -12.80 18.90 8.00
CA PHE A 149 -13.42 18.02 9.01
C PHE A 149 -12.71 16.65 9.12
N ALA A 150 -12.22 16.11 8.01
CA ALA A 150 -11.51 14.85 7.99
C ALA A 150 -10.13 14.93 8.68
N GLU A 151 -9.42 16.05 8.53
CA GLU A 151 -8.11 16.26 9.17
C GLU A 151 -8.23 16.33 10.70
N LEU A 152 -9.40 16.71 11.24
CA LEU A 152 -9.64 16.63 12.68
C LEU A 152 -9.51 15.18 13.20
N PHE A 153 -9.98 14.19 12.44
CA PHE A 153 -9.83 12.77 12.79
C PHE A 153 -8.41 12.27 12.55
N GLU A 154 -7.79 12.65 11.45
CA GLU A 154 -6.41 12.27 11.10
C GLU A 154 -5.42 12.75 12.18
N ASN A 155 -5.67 13.92 12.74
CA ASN A 155 -4.88 14.48 13.85
C ASN A 155 -5.35 14.02 15.25
N ASN A 156 -6.28 13.06 15.31
CA ASN A 156 -6.83 12.52 16.56
C ASN A 156 -7.43 13.59 17.50
N LEU A 157 -8.07 14.62 16.98
CA LEU A 157 -8.66 15.71 17.74
C LEU A 157 -10.09 15.39 18.23
N MET A 158 -10.71 14.38 17.64
CA MET A 158 -12.10 13.99 17.92
C MET A 158 -12.19 12.90 18.98
N ASP A 159 -13.26 12.91 19.77
CA ASP A 159 -13.57 11.88 20.77
C ASP A 159 -14.17 10.61 20.17
N VAL A 160 -14.78 10.72 18.99
CA VAL A 160 -15.30 9.61 18.19
C VAL A 160 -14.35 9.26 17.06
N SER A 161 -14.38 8.02 16.60
CA SER A 161 -13.60 7.66 15.40
C SER A 161 -14.31 8.08 14.12
N LEU A 162 -13.53 8.24 13.02
CA LEU A 162 -14.08 8.54 11.71
C LEU A 162 -15.02 7.41 11.24
N GLU A 163 -14.69 6.16 11.57
CA GLU A 163 -15.53 4.98 11.28
C GLU A 163 -16.88 5.11 11.96
N GLN A 164 -16.91 5.46 13.24
CA GLN A 164 -18.16 5.63 13.97
C GLN A 164 -18.99 6.77 13.40
N TYR A 165 -18.36 7.92 13.17
CA TYR A 165 -19.04 9.07 12.55
C TYR A 165 -19.65 8.71 11.19
N SER A 166 -18.86 8.10 10.31
CA SER A 166 -19.28 7.73 8.96
C SER A 166 -20.44 6.73 8.96
N LEU A 167 -20.42 5.79 9.91
CA LEU A 167 -21.49 4.79 10.01
C LEU A 167 -22.82 5.42 10.42
N TYR A 168 -22.82 6.31 11.40
CA TYR A 168 -24.03 7.05 11.80
C TYR A 168 -24.54 7.96 10.67
N TYR A 169 -23.63 8.65 9.99
CA TYR A 169 -23.96 9.54 8.90
C TYR A 169 -24.62 8.77 7.72
N LEU A 170 -23.99 7.71 7.28
CA LEU A 170 -24.49 6.88 6.16
C LEU A 170 -25.80 6.18 6.53
N TYR A 171 -25.93 5.68 7.76
CA TYR A 171 -27.16 5.04 8.21
C TYR A 171 -28.33 6.03 8.23
N ALA A 172 -28.14 7.23 8.78
CA ALA A 172 -29.17 8.27 8.78
C ALA A 172 -29.54 8.73 7.36
N ALA A 173 -28.52 8.92 6.49
CA ALA A 173 -28.72 9.23 5.08
C ALA A 173 -29.57 8.14 4.39
N PHE A 174 -29.28 6.86 4.63
CA PHE A 174 -30.01 5.75 4.04
C PHE A 174 -31.47 5.67 4.50
N GLN A 175 -31.75 5.99 5.76
CA GLN A 175 -33.12 6.05 6.29
C GLN A 175 -33.94 7.19 5.68
N LEU A 176 -33.27 8.28 5.29
CA LEU A 176 -33.93 9.47 4.72
C LEU A 176 -34.03 9.41 3.20
N HIS A 177 -32.97 8.96 2.53
CA HIS A 177 -32.78 9.05 1.10
C HIS A 177 -32.67 7.67 0.47
N ARG A 178 -33.78 7.16 -0.08
CA ARG A 178 -33.81 5.89 -0.83
C ARG A 178 -33.43 6.06 -2.31
N ASN A 179 -32.98 7.26 -2.71
CA ASN A 179 -32.46 7.51 -4.04
C ASN A 179 -31.02 6.97 -4.15
N ILE A 180 -30.83 6.02 -5.07
CA ILE A 180 -29.55 5.29 -5.21
C ILE A 180 -28.41 6.23 -5.59
N SER A 181 -28.63 7.18 -6.49
CA SER A 181 -27.60 8.14 -6.92
C SER A 181 -27.13 9.04 -5.78
N GLU A 182 -28.06 9.50 -4.93
CA GLU A 182 -27.74 10.29 -3.75
C GLU A 182 -26.98 9.45 -2.72
N MET A 183 -27.47 8.23 -2.44
CA MET A 183 -26.80 7.32 -1.53
C MET A 183 -25.40 6.95 -2.00
N TYR A 184 -25.24 6.66 -3.28
CA TYR A 184 -23.90 6.41 -3.84
C TYR A 184 -22.98 7.62 -3.66
N SER A 185 -23.51 8.85 -3.79
CA SER A 185 -22.72 10.07 -3.52
C SER A 185 -22.26 10.14 -2.07
N TYR A 186 -23.13 9.85 -1.10
CA TYR A 186 -22.76 9.84 0.32
C TYR A 186 -21.72 8.75 0.62
N PHE A 187 -21.91 7.54 0.11
CA PHE A 187 -20.94 6.46 0.22
C PHE A 187 -19.58 6.84 -0.35
N ASN A 188 -19.54 7.43 -1.54
CA ASN A 188 -18.30 7.80 -2.24
C ASN A 188 -17.57 9.00 -1.60
N GLN A 189 -18.30 9.88 -0.91
CA GLN A 189 -17.73 11.01 -0.18
C GLN A 189 -17.17 10.59 1.18
N SER A 190 -17.65 9.47 1.73
CA SER A 190 -17.11 8.93 2.98
C SER A 190 -15.68 8.46 2.77
N LYS A 191 -14.77 8.87 3.65
CA LYS A 191 -13.38 8.35 3.66
C LYS A 191 -13.30 6.91 4.18
N VAL A 192 -14.37 6.39 4.75
CA VAL A 192 -14.48 4.99 5.20
C VAL A 192 -15.37 4.24 4.21
N GLU A 193 -14.82 3.22 3.62
CA GLU A 193 -15.50 2.43 2.58
C GLU A 193 -16.48 1.40 3.16
N TYR A 194 -17.57 1.87 3.77
CA TYR A 194 -18.66 1.01 4.19
C TYR A 194 -19.48 0.52 2.98
N VAL A 195 -20.13 -0.64 3.15
CA VAL A 195 -21.03 -1.22 2.18
C VAL A 195 -22.45 -1.33 2.75
N LEU A 196 -23.43 -1.67 1.93
CA LEU A 196 -24.82 -1.70 2.36
C LEU A 196 -25.07 -2.72 3.49
N SER A 197 -24.39 -3.85 3.46
CA SER A 197 -24.50 -4.85 4.52
C SER A 197 -23.96 -4.39 5.87
N ASP A 198 -23.05 -3.40 5.91
CA ASP A 198 -22.61 -2.78 7.16
C ASP A 198 -23.72 -1.92 7.76
N LEU A 199 -24.43 -1.16 6.91
CA LEU A 199 -25.58 -0.36 7.37
C LEU A 199 -26.74 -1.24 7.85
N MET A 200 -26.97 -2.40 7.19
CA MET A 200 -27.97 -3.36 7.64
C MET A 200 -27.65 -4.00 8.99
N ALA A 201 -26.37 -4.05 9.36
CA ALA A 201 -25.92 -4.57 10.65
C ALA A 201 -25.88 -3.51 11.75
N PHE A 202 -26.24 -2.25 11.43
CA PHE A 202 -26.14 -1.10 12.32
C PHE A 202 -27.48 -0.42 12.56
N GLY A 203 -27.57 0.32 13.66
CA GLY A 203 -28.67 1.25 13.96
C GLY A 203 -29.89 0.64 14.64
N PRO A 204 -30.85 1.50 15.07
CA PRO A 204 -32.00 1.09 15.87
C PRO A 204 -33.10 0.38 15.09
N GLU A 205 -33.19 0.59 13.77
CA GLU A 205 -34.20 -0.03 12.92
C GLU A 205 -33.56 -0.89 11.85
N GLU A 206 -34.15 -2.06 11.59
CA GLU A 206 -33.68 -2.98 10.56
C GLU A 206 -33.87 -2.38 9.17
N ILE A 207 -32.80 -2.39 8.36
CA ILE A 207 -32.85 -2.03 6.94
C ILE A 207 -33.20 -3.28 6.15
N THR A 208 -34.30 -3.25 5.42
CA THR A 208 -34.69 -4.30 4.49
C THR A 208 -34.86 -3.71 3.09
N LEU A 209 -34.42 -4.43 2.07
CA LEU A 209 -34.60 -4.08 0.67
C LEU A 209 -35.57 -5.06 0.02
N SER A 210 -36.41 -4.55 -0.88
CA SER A 210 -37.22 -5.36 -1.80
C SER A 210 -36.35 -5.82 -2.99
N ASP A 211 -36.80 -6.86 -3.68
CA ASP A 211 -36.14 -7.36 -4.90
C ASP A 211 -35.99 -6.24 -5.96
N ASP A 212 -36.99 -5.38 -6.12
CA ASP A 212 -36.94 -4.23 -7.02
C ASP A 212 -35.88 -3.18 -6.61
N GLU A 213 -35.60 -3.01 -5.32
CA GLU A 213 -34.52 -2.13 -4.85
C GLU A 213 -33.15 -2.76 -5.11
N TYR A 214 -32.98 -4.07 -4.92
CA TYR A 214 -31.75 -4.77 -5.30
C TYR A 214 -31.48 -4.66 -6.81
N ASP A 215 -32.48 -4.92 -7.66
CA ASP A 215 -32.35 -4.82 -9.11
C ASP A 215 -31.94 -3.40 -9.54
N ARG A 216 -32.50 -2.37 -8.92
CA ARG A 216 -32.16 -0.98 -9.21
C ARG A 216 -30.72 -0.64 -8.76
N TRP A 217 -30.27 -1.12 -7.61
CA TRP A 217 -28.90 -0.96 -7.17
C TRP A 217 -27.91 -1.64 -8.13
N ILE A 218 -28.17 -2.89 -8.51
CA ILE A 218 -27.36 -3.63 -9.47
C ILE A 218 -27.28 -2.87 -10.79
N SER A 219 -28.44 -2.46 -11.36
CA SER A 219 -28.50 -1.71 -12.63
C SER A 219 -27.77 -0.36 -12.59
N PHE A 220 -27.75 0.30 -11.44
CA PHE A 220 -27.00 1.54 -11.27
C PHE A 220 -25.49 1.27 -11.21
N LEU A 221 -25.06 0.32 -10.37
CA LEU A 221 -23.65 0.05 -10.10
C LEU A 221 -22.93 -0.62 -11.29
N GLU A 222 -23.62 -1.46 -12.08
CA GLU A 222 -23.02 -2.06 -13.29
C GLU A 222 -22.53 -1.04 -14.31
N ASN A 223 -23.08 0.18 -14.28
CA ASN A 223 -22.73 1.27 -15.18
C ASN A 223 -21.91 2.39 -14.49
N THR A 224 -21.63 2.24 -13.21
CA THR A 224 -20.85 3.22 -12.42
C THR A 224 -19.41 2.73 -12.31
N PRO A 225 -18.43 3.45 -12.90
CA PRO A 225 -17.04 3.02 -12.86
C PRO A 225 -16.41 3.22 -11.48
N GLY A 226 -15.37 2.44 -11.20
CA GLY A 226 -14.48 2.61 -10.06
C GLY A 226 -14.54 1.48 -9.04
N ASP A 227 -13.48 1.37 -8.24
CA ASP A 227 -13.28 0.28 -7.29
C ASP A 227 -14.38 0.21 -6.23
N TYR A 228 -14.86 1.36 -5.80
CA TYR A 228 -15.89 1.42 -4.79
C TYR A 228 -17.27 0.98 -5.33
N ALA A 229 -17.59 1.31 -6.58
CA ALA A 229 -18.80 0.80 -7.23
C ALA A 229 -18.76 -0.73 -7.36
N ALA A 230 -17.62 -1.29 -7.72
CA ALA A 230 -17.40 -2.74 -7.75
C ALA A 230 -17.57 -3.38 -6.37
N LYS A 231 -17.02 -2.74 -5.31
CA LYS A 231 -17.16 -3.20 -3.92
C LYS A 231 -18.63 -3.25 -3.47
N LEU A 232 -19.39 -2.18 -3.75
CA LEU A 232 -20.83 -2.13 -3.45
C LEU A 232 -21.60 -3.14 -4.28
N LEU A 233 -21.29 -3.30 -5.56
CA LEU A 233 -21.95 -4.28 -6.44
C LEU A 233 -21.75 -5.71 -5.93
N ARG A 234 -20.54 -6.06 -5.52
CA ARG A 234 -20.25 -7.35 -4.88
C ARG A 234 -21.11 -7.57 -3.64
N ASP A 235 -21.15 -6.61 -2.72
CA ASP A 235 -21.93 -6.70 -1.49
C ASP A 235 -23.42 -6.90 -1.78
N ILE A 236 -23.98 -6.14 -2.70
CA ILE A 236 -25.39 -6.22 -3.10
C ILE A 236 -25.70 -7.54 -3.78
N CYS A 237 -24.83 -8.05 -4.64
CA CYS A 237 -25.02 -9.38 -5.25
C CYS A 237 -25.07 -10.48 -4.17
N PHE A 238 -24.22 -10.40 -3.15
CA PHE A 238 -24.25 -11.36 -2.04
C PHE A 238 -25.52 -11.23 -1.17
N LEU A 239 -26.02 -10.02 -0.97
CA LEU A 239 -27.26 -9.80 -0.23
C LEU A 239 -28.49 -10.32 -0.98
N TYR A 240 -28.52 -10.14 -2.30
CA TYR A 240 -29.68 -10.48 -3.16
C TYR A 240 -29.75 -11.96 -3.53
N GLY A 241 -28.63 -12.57 -3.94
CA GLY A 241 -28.66 -13.92 -4.51
C GLY A 241 -27.38 -14.72 -4.30
N ASP A 242 -26.62 -14.41 -3.30
CA ASP A 242 -25.38 -15.08 -2.92
C ASP A 242 -24.30 -15.08 -4.03
N ILE A 243 -23.40 -16.07 -4.00
CA ILE A 243 -22.33 -16.24 -4.98
C ILE A 243 -22.84 -16.51 -6.40
N ASN A 244 -24.02 -17.08 -6.56
CA ASN A 244 -24.55 -17.38 -7.90
C ASN A 244 -24.90 -16.08 -8.64
N GLN A 245 -25.46 -15.10 -7.93
CA GLN A 245 -25.71 -13.77 -8.50
C GLN A 245 -24.42 -13.07 -8.85
N LEU A 246 -23.42 -13.10 -7.95
CA LEU A 246 -22.11 -12.53 -8.22
C LEU A 246 -21.43 -13.17 -9.43
N THR A 247 -21.45 -14.51 -9.54
CA THR A 247 -20.87 -15.23 -10.68
C THR A 247 -21.57 -14.84 -11.99
N LYS A 248 -22.90 -14.73 -11.98
CA LYS A 248 -23.66 -14.27 -13.14
C LYS A 248 -23.23 -12.87 -13.56
N MET A 249 -23.17 -11.92 -12.62
CA MET A 249 -22.74 -10.55 -12.89
C MET A 249 -21.31 -10.50 -13.41
N THR A 250 -20.41 -11.31 -12.86
CA THR A 250 -19.01 -11.41 -13.32
C THR A 250 -18.93 -11.78 -14.80
N PHE A 251 -19.77 -12.68 -15.29
CA PHE A 251 -19.78 -13.05 -16.71
C PHE A 251 -20.42 -11.99 -17.62
N GLU A 252 -21.38 -11.23 -17.10
CA GLU A 252 -22.13 -10.23 -17.87
C GLU A 252 -21.38 -8.90 -17.99
N ILE A 253 -20.72 -8.46 -16.90
CA ILE A 253 -20.10 -7.12 -16.79
C ILE A 253 -18.67 -7.12 -16.26
N GLY A 254 -18.01 -8.27 -16.18
CA GLY A 254 -16.63 -8.36 -15.66
C GLY A 254 -15.59 -7.61 -16.50
N ASP A 255 -15.91 -7.19 -17.71
CA ASP A 255 -15.10 -6.27 -18.51
C ASP A 255 -15.15 -4.82 -17.98
N LYS A 256 -16.26 -4.42 -17.35
CA LYS A 256 -16.43 -3.11 -16.69
C LYS A 256 -15.93 -3.13 -15.24
N HIS A 257 -16.11 -4.26 -14.56
CA HIS A 257 -15.71 -4.48 -13.15
C HIS A 257 -14.81 -5.72 -13.02
N PRO A 258 -13.56 -5.65 -13.49
CA PRO A 258 -12.64 -6.78 -13.48
C PRO A 258 -12.37 -7.41 -12.11
N SER A 259 -12.51 -6.66 -11.02
CA SER A 259 -12.31 -7.18 -9.66
C SER A 259 -13.30 -8.28 -9.27
N LEU A 260 -14.50 -8.30 -9.87
CA LEU A 260 -15.49 -9.35 -9.62
C LEU A 260 -14.95 -10.75 -9.93
N TYR A 261 -14.04 -10.88 -10.92
CA TYR A 261 -13.37 -12.15 -11.20
C TYR A 261 -12.55 -12.64 -10.02
N LEU A 262 -11.80 -11.74 -9.35
CA LEU A 262 -11.02 -12.10 -8.17
C LEU A 262 -11.92 -12.53 -7.01
N ASP A 263 -13.06 -11.86 -6.83
CA ASP A 263 -14.00 -12.17 -5.77
C ASP A 263 -14.57 -13.60 -5.92
N VAL A 264 -15.01 -13.96 -7.14
CA VAL A 264 -15.52 -15.32 -7.42
C VAL A 264 -14.40 -16.36 -7.28
N ILE A 265 -13.20 -16.10 -7.84
CA ILE A 265 -12.07 -17.01 -7.74
C ILE A 265 -11.68 -17.25 -6.27
N ASN A 266 -11.57 -16.21 -5.45
CA ASN A 266 -11.24 -16.32 -4.04
C ASN A 266 -12.31 -17.11 -3.27
N TYR A 267 -13.57 -16.89 -3.57
CA TYR A 267 -14.67 -17.66 -2.98
C TYR A 267 -14.55 -19.16 -3.32
N ASP A 268 -14.38 -19.50 -4.60
CA ASP A 268 -14.21 -20.88 -5.05
C ASP A 268 -13.00 -21.56 -4.38
N LEU A 269 -11.87 -20.85 -4.29
CA LEU A 269 -10.67 -21.36 -3.63
C LEU A 269 -10.90 -21.60 -2.13
N SER A 270 -11.68 -20.75 -1.48
CA SER A 270 -12.07 -20.94 -0.07
C SER A 270 -12.89 -22.21 0.17
N LEU A 271 -13.66 -22.61 -0.84
CA LEU A 271 -14.45 -23.85 -0.87
C LEU A 271 -13.69 -25.05 -1.49
N HIS A 272 -12.39 -24.89 -1.78
CA HIS A 272 -11.56 -25.91 -2.45
C HIS A 272 -12.05 -26.31 -3.85
N GLN A 273 -12.75 -25.42 -4.56
CA GLN A 273 -13.28 -25.63 -5.92
C GLN A 273 -12.29 -25.16 -7.00
N LEU A 274 -11.07 -25.70 -6.98
CA LEU A 274 -9.97 -25.24 -7.84
C LEU A 274 -10.30 -25.27 -9.34
N GLU A 275 -10.98 -26.30 -9.84
CA GLU A 275 -11.30 -26.42 -11.28
C GLU A 275 -12.33 -25.36 -11.71
N HIS A 276 -13.26 -24.97 -10.84
CA HIS A 276 -14.18 -23.87 -11.12
C HIS A 276 -13.42 -22.53 -11.12
N ALA A 277 -12.60 -22.27 -10.13
CA ALA A 277 -11.74 -21.08 -10.08
C ALA A 277 -10.87 -20.91 -11.35
N LYS A 278 -10.26 -22.00 -11.84
CA LYS A 278 -9.53 -22.01 -13.13
C LYS A 278 -10.41 -21.66 -14.32
N SER A 279 -11.63 -22.18 -14.36
CA SER A 279 -12.58 -21.87 -15.42
C SER A 279 -12.93 -20.37 -15.45
N ILE A 280 -13.19 -19.79 -14.28
CA ILE A 280 -13.44 -18.35 -14.11
C ILE A 280 -12.22 -17.52 -14.56
N ALA A 281 -11.03 -17.89 -14.11
CA ALA A 281 -9.78 -17.21 -14.52
C ALA A 281 -9.54 -17.30 -16.04
N SER A 282 -9.79 -18.47 -16.66
CA SER A 282 -9.67 -18.63 -18.11
C SER A 282 -10.64 -17.70 -18.87
N GLN A 283 -11.84 -17.49 -18.33
CA GLN A 283 -12.80 -16.52 -18.88
C GLN A 283 -12.28 -15.08 -18.72
N ALA A 284 -11.79 -14.72 -17.52
CA ALA A 284 -11.19 -13.42 -17.26
C ALA A 284 -10.06 -13.12 -18.25
N PHE A 285 -9.15 -14.06 -18.48
CA PHE A 285 -8.03 -13.87 -19.40
C PHE A 285 -8.45 -13.71 -20.88
N LYS A 286 -9.65 -14.15 -21.24
CA LYS A 286 -10.20 -13.95 -22.60
C LYS A 286 -10.93 -12.62 -22.76
N GLN A 287 -11.58 -12.14 -21.71
CA GLN A 287 -12.43 -10.94 -21.77
C GLN A 287 -11.67 -9.66 -21.41
N LEU A 288 -10.74 -9.74 -20.46
CA LEU A 288 -10.04 -8.56 -19.97
C LEU A 288 -8.91 -8.11 -20.93
N ASP A 289 -8.76 -6.78 -21.06
CA ASP A 289 -7.63 -6.17 -21.78
C ASP A 289 -6.28 -6.72 -21.24
N GLU A 290 -5.39 -7.12 -22.13
CA GLU A 290 -4.09 -7.72 -21.78
C GLU A 290 -3.17 -6.80 -20.96
N GLY A 291 -3.42 -5.50 -20.97
CA GLY A 291 -2.61 -4.51 -20.25
C GLY A 291 -3.08 -4.29 -18.80
N LEU A 292 -4.22 -4.84 -18.38
CA LEU A 292 -4.74 -4.63 -17.03
C LEU A 292 -3.93 -5.41 -15.99
N THR A 293 -3.51 -4.72 -14.91
CA THR A 293 -2.72 -5.34 -13.81
C THR A 293 -3.51 -6.39 -13.03
N ILE A 294 -4.83 -6.30 -13.02
CA ILE A 294 -5.69 -7.28 -12.35
C ILE A 294 -5.53 -8.69 -12.90
N ARG A 295 -5.17 -8.85 -14.17
CA ARG A 295 -4.84 -10.16 -14.75
C ARG A 295 -3.65 -10.81 -14.04
N SER A 296 -2.63 -10.00 -13.67
CA SER A 296 -1.53 -10.47 -12.83
C SER A 296 -2.02 -10.97 -11.48
N LYS A 297 -2.89 -10.19 -10.81
CA LYS A 297 -3.47 -10.58 -9.52
C LYS A 297 -4.28 -11.88 -9.58
N ILE A 298 -5.07 -12.06 -10.65
CA ILE A 298 -5.80 -13.32 -10.90
C ILE A 298 -4.82 -14.49 -11.06
N ALA A 299 -3.77 -14.31 -11.85
CA ALA A 299 -2.76 -15.35 -12.06
C ALA A 299 -2.01 -15.67 -10.74
N GLU A 300 -1.57 -14.66 -10.00
CA GLU A 300 -0.89 -14.80 -8.71
C GLU A 300 -1.75 -15.54 -7.67
N THR A 301 -3.06 -15.30 -7.65
CA THR A 301 -4.01 -15.99 -6.77
C THR A 301 -4.06 -17.49 -7.05
N LEU A 302 -3.87 -17.92 -8.31
CA LEU A 302 -3.91 -19.33 -8.70
C LEU A 302 -2.54 -20.03 -8.64
N ILE A 303 -1.43 -19.32 -8.76
CA ILE A 303 -0.07 -19.89 -8.75
C ILE A 303 0.19 -20.82 -7.55
N PRO A 304 -0.19 -20.50 -6.29
CA PRO A 304 0.02 -21.41 -5.17
C PRO A 304 -0.67 -22.77 -5.30
N TYR A 305 -1.76 -22.84 -6.08
CA TYR A 305 -2.54 -24.06 -6.32
C TYR A 305 -2.13 -24.77 -7.62
N CYS A 306 -1.42 -24.08 -8.50
CA CYS A 306 -0.99 -24.56 -9.82
C CYS A 306 0.47 -24.15 -10.10
N PRO A 307 1.44 -24.58 -9.27
CA PRO A 307 2.81 -24.09 -9.34
C PRO A 307 3.55 -24.46 -10.63
N ASP A 308 3.07 -25.42 -11.40
CA ASP A 308 3.68 -25.88 -12.65
C ASP A 308 3.00 -25.26 -13.90
N ASP A 309 2.00 -24.39 -13.72
CA ASP A 309 1.27 -23.78 -14.84
C ASP A 309 2.02 -22.55 -15.38
N ILE A 310 2.85 -22.76 -16.39
CA ILE A 310 3.70 -21.74 -17.03
C ILE A 310 2.88 -20.54 -17.53
N GLU A 311 1.64 -20.75 -18.00
CA GLU A 311 0.83 -19.66 -18.55
C GLU A 311 0.42 -18.65 -17.45
N LEU A 312 0.18 -19.09 -16.23
CA LEU A 312 -0.11 -18.18 -15.12
C LEU A 312 1.07 -17.24 -14.83
N TYR A 313 2.30 -17.76 -14.81
CA TYR A 313 3.50 -16.93 -14.62
C TYR A 313 3.75 -15.96 -15.78
N LYS A 314 3.48 -16.38 -17.02
CA LYS A 314 3.57 -15.48 -18.18
C LYS A 314 2.55 -14.36 -18.10
N ILE A 315 1.29 -14.69 -17.77
CA ILE A 315 0.23 -13.68 -17.61
C ILE A 315 0.58 -12.73 -16.47
N SER A 316 1.04 -13.25 -15.31
CA SER A 316 1.45 -12.44 -14.17
C SER A 316 2.53 -11.44 -14.60
N PHE A 317 3.60 -11.90 -15.21
CA PHE A 317 4.69 -11.03 -15.64
C PHE A 317 4.28 -10.05 -16.75
N LEU A 318 3.62 -10.50 -17.81
CA LEU A 318 3.29 -9.65 -18.96
C LEU A 318 2.18 -8.62 -18.66
N SER A 319 1.34 -8.86 -17.67
CA SER A 319 0.28 -7.91 -17.26
C SER A 319 0.75 -6.94 -16.18
N ASN A 320 1.74 -7.31 -15.35
CA ASN A 320 2.34 -6.46 -14.33
C ASN A 320 3.83 -6.79 -14.17
N PRO A 321 4.71 -6.29 -15.06
CA PRO A 321 6.11 -6.68 -15.07
C PRO A 321 6.86 -6.13 -13.86
N GLN A 322 7.13 -7.04 -12.93
CA GLN A 322 7.94 -6.82 -11.74
C GLN A 322 9.16 -7.75 -11.76
N ILE A 323 10.21 -7.39 -11.02
CA ILE A 323 11.43 -8.18 -10.95
C ILE A 323 11.15 -9.60 -10.41
N ASN A 324 10.36 -9.73 -9.34
CA ASN A 324 10.04 -11.04 -8.80
C ASN A 324 9.27 -11.91 -9.81
N HIS A 325 8.29 -11.35 -10.53
CA HIS A 325 7.56 -12.09 -11.57
C HIS A 325 8.50 -12.53 -12.71
N CYS A 326 9.44 -11.67 -13.10
CA CYS A 326 10.47 -12.01 -14.08
C CYS A 326 11.36 -13.17 -13.60
N LEU A 327 11.83 -13.10 -12.36
CA LEU A 327 12.70 -14.13 -11.77
C LEU A 327 11.97 -15.46 -11.56
N GLN A 328 10.68 -15.45 -11.23
CA GLN A 328 9.86 -16.64 -11.10
C GLN A 328 9.77 -17.45 -12.40
N LEU A 329 9.82 -16.80 -13.57
CA LEU A 329 9.87 -17.50 -14.86
C LEU A 329 11.06 -18.49 -14.97
N TYR A 330 12.15 -18.22 -14.25
CA TYR A 330 13.33 -19.07 -14.21
C TYR A 330 13.20 -20.28 -13.30
N THR A 331 12.18 -20.33 -12.43
CA THR A 331 11.89 -21.53 -11.64
C THR A 331 11.27 -22.64 -12.48
N LEU A 332 10.75 -22.29 -13.65
CA LEU A 332 10.08 -23.16 -14.60
C LEU A 332 10.93 -23.36 -15.88
N ASP A 333 10.49 -24.25 -16.75
CA ASP A 333 11.12 -24.45 -18.07
C ASP A 333 10.43 -23.56 -19.13
N CYS A 334 10.56 -22.23 -18.94
CA CYS A 334 9.97 -21.23 -19.81
C CYS A 334 10.87 -20.86 -20.98
N ASP A 335 10.28 -20.62 -22.15
CA ASP A 335 10.97 -19.97 -23.29
C ASP A 335 11.15 -18.47 -23.02
N ILE A 336 12.28 -18.11 -22.40
CA ILE A 336 12.62 -16.73 -22.05
C ILE A 336 12.77 -15.84 -23.30
N ALA A 337 13.22 -16.38 -24.42
CA ALA A 337 13.35 -15.60 -25.66
C ALA A 337 11.98 -15.20 -26.22
N PHE A 338 11.01 -16.11 -26.14
CA PHE A 338 9.61 -15.79 -26.47
C PHE A 338 9.06 -14.71 -25.54
N ILE A 339 9.22 -14.86 -24.22
CA ILE A 339 8.74 -13.88 -23.23
C ILE A 339 9.38 -12.50 -23.43
N LYS A 340 10.70 -12.44 -23.69
CA LYS A 340 11.40 -11.19 -24.04
C LYS A 340 10.75 -10.52 -25.25
N THR A 341 10.45 -11.30 -26.29
CA THR A 341 9.83 -10.78 -27.51
C THR A 341 8.44 -10.19 -27.23
N GLU A 342 7.60 -10.89 -26.46
CA GLU A 342 6.27 -10.40 -26.08
C GLU A 342 6.36 -9.17 -25.18
N PHE A 343 7.27 -9.15 -24.21
CA PHE A 343 7.53 -7.99 -23.35
C PHE A 343 7.94 -6.75 -24.15
N GLN A 344 8.82 -6.91 -25.16
CA GLN A 344 9.28 -5.82 -26.01
C GLN A 344 8.18 -5.23 -26.90
N LYS A 345 7.19 -6.04 -27.32
CA LYS A 345 6.04 -5.59 -28.13
C LYS A 345 5.06 -4.73 -27.32
N LYS A 346 4.98 -4.94 -26.00
CA LYS A 346 4.03 -4.21 -25.15
C LYS A 346 4.52 -2.78 -24.89
N ASN A 347 3.59 -1.84 -24.94
CA ASN A 347 3.84 -0.45 -24.61
C ASN A 347 3.35 -0.18 -23.19
N TYR A 348 4.28 -0.21 -22.24
CA TYR A 348 4.00 0.15 -20.84
C TYR A 348 4.10 1.67 -20.69
N ALA A 349 2.98 2.34 -20.40
CA ALA A 349 2.94 3.78 -20.25
C ALA A 349 3.69 4.25 -19.01
N ILE A 350 4.22 5.46 -19.03
CA ILE A 350 4.67 6.16 -17.81
C ILE A 350 3.41 6.71 -17.15
N ARG A 351 3.17 6.34 -15.90
CA ARG A 351 1.96 6.70 -15.18
C ARG A 351 2.10 8.06 -14.51
N PHE A 352 1.09 8.93 -14.69
CA PHE A 352 0.99 10.22 -14.01
C PHE A 352 -0.29 10.37 -13.16
N GLU A 353 -1.22 9.42 -13.19
CA GLU A 353 -2.51 9.53 -12.48
C GLU A 353 -2.80 8.28 -11.65
N PHE A 354 -3.54 8.46 -10.56
CA PHE A 354 -4.07 7.36 -9.76
C PHE A 354 -5.16 6.64 -10.58
N ALA A 355 -4.84 5.48 -11.12
CA ALA A 355 -5.83 4.62 -11.72
C ALA A 355 -6.45 3.73 -10.65
N THR A 356 -7.74 3.47 -10.77
CA THR A 356 -8.46 2.50 -9.95
C THR A 356 -7.96 1.08 -10.24
N LEU A 357 -8.15 0.13 -9.32
CA LEU A 357 -7.82 -1.28 -9.52
C LEU A 357 -8.47 -1.84 -10.80
N GLU A 358 -9.69 -1.36 -11.10
CA GLU A 358 -10.49 -1.78 -12.26
C GLU A 358 -9.85 -1.39 -13.60
N GLN A 359 -9.09 -0.30 -13.63
CA GLN A 359 -8.54 0.26 -14.87
C GLN A 359 -7.02 0.33 -14.85
N GLU A 360 -6.39 -0.20 -13.81
CA GLU A 360 -4.95 -0.10 -13.65
C GLU A 360 -4.21 -0.86 -14.77
N LYS A 361 -3.36 -0.13 -15.50
CA LYS A 361 -2.43 -0.69 -16.48
C LYS A 361 -1.00 -0.59 -15.95
N ALA A 362 -0.20 -1.60 -16.26
CA ALA A 362 1.19 -1.61 -15.87
C ALA A 362 1.94 -0.43 -16.48
N SER A 363 2.75 0.23 -15.65
CA SER A 363 3.62 1.34 -16.07
C SER A 363 5.07 1.05 -15.67
N LEU A 364 6.00 1.39 -16.55
CA LEU A 364 7.43 1.20 -16.34
C LEU A 364 8.20 2.46 -16.71
N SER A 365 9.14 2.87 -15.89
CA SER A 365 10.15 3.83 -16.31
C SER A 365 11.10 3.18 -17.35
N SER A 366 11.85 4.02 -18.08
CA SER A 366 12.87 3.52 -19.03
C SER A 366 13.85 2.58 -18.34
N ASP A 367 14.37 2.97 -17.17
CA ASP A 367 15.36 2.19 -16.45
C ASP A 367 14.80 0.86 -15.92
N GLN A 368 13.55 0.86 -15.43
CA GLN A 368 12.87 -0.37 -15.02
C GLN A 368 12.71 -1.34 -16.20
N LYS A 369 12.30 -0.82 -17.36
CA LYS A 369 12.18 -1.63 -18.58
C LYS A 369 13.53 -2.23 -19.00
N GLU A 370 14.60 -1.45 -18.93
CA GLU A 370 15.95 -1.89 -19.27
C GLU A 370 16.47 -2.96 -18.31
N ILE A 371 16.26 -2.79 -17.02
CA ILE A 371 16.63 -3.81 -16.02
C ILE A 371 15.85 -5.12 -16.24
N LEU A 372 14.54 -5.05 -16.52
CA LEU A 372 13.77 -6.25 -16.86
C LEU A 372 14.29 -6.92 -18.13
N LEU A 373 14.65 -6.16 -19.15
CA LEU A 373 15.30 -6.69 -20.36
C LEU A 373 16.65 -7.34 -20.06
N PHE A 374 17.43 -6.78 -19.13
CA PHE A 374 18.66 -7.42 -18.64
C PHE A 374 18.37 -8.80 -18.06
N PHE A 375 17.40 -8.91 -17.15
CA PHE A 375 16.98 -10.20 -16.57
C PHE A 375 16.44 -11.17 -17.64
N LEU A 376 15.84 -10.67 -18.72
CA LEU A 376 15.39 -11.48 -19.87
C LEU A 376 16.47 -11.77 -20.92
N GLY A 377 17.75 -11.49 -20.62
CA GLY A 377 18.88 -11.86 -21.47
C GLY A 377 19.33 -10.82 -22.50
N ASP A 378 18.92 -9.55 -22.35
CA ASP A 378 19.39 -8.46 -23.24
C ASP A 378 20.59 -7.69 -22.64
N TYR A 379 21.49 -8.43 -22.01
CA TYR A 379 22.54 -7.88 -21.15
C TYR A 379 23.58 -7.05 -21.88
N GLU A 380 23.98 -7.44 -23.13
CA GLU A 380 25.00 -6.70 -23.89
C GLU A 380 24.50 -5.30 -24.25
N ASN A 381 23.28 -5.21 -24.79
CA ASN A 381 22.67 -3.92 -25.14
C ASN A 381 22.48 -3.01 -23.92
N ILE A 382 22.09 -3.58 -22.77
CA ILE A 382 21.88 -2.82 -21.56
C ILE A 382 23.20 -2.31 -20.98
N LEU A 383 24.26 -3.14 -20.99
CA LEU A 383 25.59 -2.69 -20.57
C LEU A 383 26.13 -1.57 -21.47
N GLU A 384 25.94 -1.67 -22.80
CA GLU A 384 26.34 -0.62 -23.75
C GLU A 384 25.61 0.71 -23.52
N LYS A 385 24.35 0.66 -23.06
CA LYS A 385 23.62 1.88 -22.67
C LYS A 385 24.21 2.50 -21.39
N ALA A 386 24.52 1.67 -20.39
CA ALA A 386 25.16 2.13 -19.17
C ALA A 386 26.56 2.70 -19.42
N GLU A 387 27.32 2.14 -20.37
CA GLU A 387 28.63 2.68 -20.78
C GLU A 387 28.54 4.09 -21.39
N LYS A 388 27.42 4.44 -22.00
CA LYS A 388 27.16 5.78 -22.59
C LYS A 388 26.69 6.81 -21.59
N ASP A 389 26.25 6.37 -20.41
CA ASP A 389 25.83 7.26 -19.34
C ASP A 389 27.07 7.93 -18.73
N GLN A 390 27.08 9.27 -18.73
CA GLN A 390 28.18 10.08 -18.21
C GLN A 390 28.07 10.39 -16.72
N ASP A 391 27.00 9.94 -16.05
CA ASP A 391 26.84 10.11 -14.60
C ASP A 391 27.82 9.20 -13.85
N ASN A 392 28.88 9.79 -13.33
CA ASN A 392 29.93 9.08 -12.58
C ASN A 392 29.51 8.73 -11.14
N LEU A 393 28.43 9.29 -10.62
CA LEU A 393 27.97 8.98 -9.26
C LEU A 393 27.17 7.68 -9.20
N GLY A 394 26.46 7.33 -10.27
CA GLY A 394 25.67 6.09 -10.36
C GLY A 394 24.65 5.98 -9.24
N TRP A 395 23.74 6.95 -9.13
CA TRP A 395 22.68 6.94 -8.13
C TRP A 395 21.80 5.70 -8.27
N SER A 396 21.38 5.13 -7.15
CA SER A 396 20.55 3.92 -7.11
C SER A 396 19.21 4.01 -7.87
N SER A 397 18.84 5.21 -8.33
CA SER A 397 17.64 5.45 -9.12
C SER A 397 17.86 5.37 -10.63
N ASN A 398 19.10 5.34 -11.12
CA ASN A 398 19.43 5.26 -12.54
C ASN A 398 19.97 3.88 -12.94
N LEU A 399 20.03 3.61 -14.24
CA LEU A 399 20.45 2.32 -14.80
C LEU A 399 21.84 1.89 -14.30
N LYS A 400 22.82 2.79 -14.33
CA LYS A 400 24.21 2.52 -13.90
C LYS A 400 24.28 2.15 -12.42
N GLY A 401 23.57 2.90 -11.55
CA GLY A 401 23.54 2.66 -10.12
C GLY A 401 22.88 1.33 -9.74
N ILE A 402 21.96 0.83 -10.56
CA ILE A 402 21.35 -0.50 -10.37
C ILE A 402 22.26 -1.61 -10.92
N LEU A 403 22.92 -1.39 -12.08
CA LEU A 403 23.77 -2.41 -12.71
C LEU A 403 25.05 -2.70 -11.92
N ILE A 404 25.63 -1.74 -11.22
CA ILE A 404 26.85 -1.97 -10.41
C ILE A 404 26.58 -3.06 -9.35
N PRO A 405 25.66 -2.91 -8.37
CA PRO A 405 25.39 -3.97 -7.41
C PRO A 405 24.86 -5.26 -8.06
N LEU A 406 24.07 -5.17 -9.13
CA LEU A 406 23.56 -6.34 -9.85
C LEU A 406 24.70 -7.18 -10.44
N LEU A 407 25.63 -6.57 -11.17
CA LEU A 407 26.78 -7.27 -11.76
C LEU A 407 27.77 -7.75 -10.69
N LEU A 408 28.00 -7.00 -9.61
CA LEU A 408 28.80 -7.45 -8.49
C LEU A 408 28.23 -8.75 -7.91
N MET A 409 26.93 -8.79 -7.59
CA MET A 409 26.30 -9.98 -7.02
C MET A 409 26.15 -11.13 -8.01
N TYR A 410 26.00 -10.83 -9.31
CA TYR A 410 25.96 -11.83 -10.37
C TYR A 410 27.33 -12.50 -10.58
N LEU A 411 28.41 -11.71 -10.65
CA LEU A 411 29.75 -12.22 -10.93
C LEU A 411 30.46 -12.85 -9.73
N LYS A 412 29.99 -12.53 -8.51
CA LYS A 412 30.54 -13.09 -7.29
C LYS A 412 30.21 -14.58 -7.16
N PRO A 413 31.18 -15.47 -6.98
CA PRO A 413 30.93 -16.88 -6.65
C PRO A 413 30.46 -17.02 -5.19
N GLU A 414 29.64 -18.03 -4.90
CA GLU A 414 29.08 -18.25 -3.57
C GLU A 414 30.05 -18.82 -2.52
N LYS A 415 31.33 -18.95 -2.88
CA LYS A 415 32.31 -19.68 -2.05
C LYS A 415 32.73 -18.97 -0.78
N MET A 416 32.60 -17.66 -0.70
CA MET A 416 32.93 -16.86 0.47
C MET A 416 31.79 -15.86 0.73
N HIS A 417 31.50 -15.62 2.00
CA HIS A 417 30.47 -14.68 2.41
C HIS A 417 31.06 -13.62 3.31
N PHE A 418 30.95 -12.36 2.89
CA PHE A 418 31.46 -11.21 3.62
C PHE A 418 30.31 -10.26 4.01
N VAL A 419 30.53 -9.43 5.02
CA VAL A 419 29.58 -8.37 5.41
C VAL A 419 29.31 -7.40 4.25
N ALA A 420 30.27 -7.20 3.37
CA ALA A 420 30.11 -6.39 2.17
C ALA A 420 29.06 -6.97 1.20
N ASP A 421 28.94 -8.29 1.13
CA ASP A 421 28.00 -8.96 0.22
C ASP A 421 26.56 -8.70 0.60
N ASP A 422 26.26 -8.83 1.90
CA ASP A 422 24.91 -8.52 2.42
C ASP A 422 24.57 -7.06 2.14
N ALA A 423 25.51 -6.16 2.40
CA ALA A 423 25.31 -4.73 2.19
C ALA A 423 25.08 -4.37 0.70
N VAL A 424 25.80 -5.02 -0.24
CA VAL A 424 25.59 -4.81 -1.69
C VAL A 424 24.30 -5.44 -2.15
N MET A 425 23.92 -6.60 -1.62
CA MET A 425 22.66 -7.25 -1.92
C MET A 425 21.46 -6.43 -1.41
N ASP A 426 21.56 -5.83 -0.22
CA ASP A 426 20.54 -4.94 0.31
C ASP A 426 20.37 -3.67 -0.53
N ASP A 427 21.48 -3.13 -1.07
CA ASP A 427 21.41 -2.04 -2.03
C ASP A 427 20.71 -2.47 -3.33
N LEU A 428 21.04 -3.64 -3.84
CA LEU A 428 20.38 -4.19 -5.01
C LEU A 428 18.87 -4.33 -4.80
N LYS A 429 18.43 -4.90 -3.67
CA LYS A 429 17.00 -5.02 -3.33
C LYS A 429 16.31 -3.65 -3.31
N ARG A 430 16.94 -2.65 -2.67
CA ARG A 430 16.40 -1.28 -2.63
C ARG A 430 16.31 -0.64 -4.01
N SER A 431 17.36 -0.76 -4.81
CA SER A 431 17.43 -0.18 -6.15
C SER A 431 16.40 -0.82 -7.09
N LEU A 432 16.19 -2.13 -6.98
CA LEU A 432 15.17 -2.87 -7.71
C LEU A 432 13.75 -2.67 -7.16
N LYS A 433 13.60 -2.01 -6.00
CA LYS A 433 12.33 -1.83 -5.27
C LYS A 433 11.61 -3.17 -4.99
N VAL A 434 12.39 -4.23 -4.75
CA VAL A 434 11.85 -5.57 -4.52
C VAL A 434 11.46 -5.74 -3.06
N ARG A 435 10.26 -6.25 -2.82
CA ARG A 435 9.75 -6.62 -1.49
C ARG A 435 9.65 -8.15 -1.38
N GLY A 436 9.83 -8.67 -0.18
CA GLY A 436 9.73 -10.11 0.10
C GLY A 436 11.08 -10.77 0.40
N GLU A 437 11.02 -11.95 1.04
CA GLU A 437 12.21 -12.73 1.44
C GLU A 437 12.70 -13.69 0.33
N ASP A 438 11.85 -14.01 -0.62
CA ASP A 438 12.07 -14.94 -1.72
C ASP A 438 13.00 -14.41 -2.81
N PHE A 439 13.26 -13.09 -2.86
CA PHE A 439 14.14 -12.48 -3.85
C PHE A 439 15.52 -13.15 -3.92
N TYR A 440 16.14 -13.45 -2.78
CA TYR A 440 17.45 -14.11 -2.75
C TYR A 440 17.43 -15.45 -3.46
N GLN A 441 16.43 -16.29 -3.16
CA GLN A 441 16.28 -17.60 -3.76
C GLN A 441 16.04 -17.51 -5.28
N LEU A 442 15.14 -16.62 -5.69
CA LEU A 442 14.83 -16.39 -7.09
C LEU A 442 16.04 -15.86 -7.87
N PHE A 443 16.78 -14.92 -7.27
CA PHE A 443 18.02 -14.39 -7.85
C PHE A 443 19.08 -15.47 -8.05
N HIS A 444 19.26 -16.39 -7.10
CA HIS A 444 20.17 -17.52 -7.22
C HIS A 444 19.75 -18.48 -8.34
N ILE A 445 18.46 -18.83 -8.43
CA ILE A 445 17.95 -19.67 -9.50
C ILE A 445 18.19 -19.04 -10.86
N TRP A 446 17.90 -17.74 -10.99
CA TRP A 446 18.19 -16.98 -12.22
C TRP A 446 19.69 -17.02 -12.56
N LYS A 447 20.56 -16.75 -11.59
CA LYS A 447 22.01 -16.73 -11.77
C LYS A 447 22.57 -18.08 -12.22
N GLU A 448 22.04 -19.19 -11.71
CA GLU A 448 22.43 -20.54 -12.10
C GLU A 448 21.97 -20.92 -13.51
N LYS A 449 20.75 -20.55 -13.87
CA LYS A 449 20.17 -20.81 -15.21
C LYS A 449 20.67 -19.85 -16.27
N TYR A 450 21.08 -18.67 -15.86
CA TYR A 450 21.49 -17.60 -16.74
C TYR A 450 23.01 -17.59 -16.89
N MET A 451 23.51 -18.10 -18.02
CA MET A 451 24.96 -18.19 -18.27
C MET A 451 25.40 -17.14 -19.30
N ILE A 452 26.32 -16.27 -18.89
CA ILE A 452 27.00 -15.34 -19.80
C ILE A 452 28.28 -15.95 -20.36
N THR A 453 28.70 -15.49 -21.54
CA THR A 453 29.96 -15.92 -22.16
C THR A 453 31.17 -15.41 -21.34
N ASP A 454 32.30 -16.14 -21.41
CA ASP A 454 33.54 -15.71 -20.74
C ASP A 454 34.04 -14.35 -21.26
N GLU A 455 33.77 -14.04 -22.52
CA GLU A 455 34.11 -12.76 -23.12
C GLU A 455 33.30 -11.64 -22.52
N PHE A 456 31.98 -11.81 -22.42
CA PHE A 456 31.11 -10.82 -21.79
C PHE A 456 31.39 -10.69 -20.32
N LYS A 457 31.69 -11.78 -19.61
CA LYS A 457 32.14 -11.75 -18.22
C LYS A 457 33.38 -10.86 -18.03
N LYS A 458 34.38 -10.98 -18.90
CA LYS A 458 35.57 -10.11 -18.86
C LYS A 458 35.21 -8.63 -19.10
N LYS A 459 34.29 -8.37 -20.06
CA LYS A 459 33.79 -7.01 -20.30
C LYS A 459 33.10 -6.43 -19.05
N CYS A 460 32.23 -7.18 -18.39
CA CYS A 460 31.57 -6.75 -17.16
C CYS A 460 32.57 -6.46 -16.04
N ILE A 461 33.57 -7.32 -15.83
CA ILE A 461 34.60 -7.13 -14.81
C ILE A 461 35.42 -5.85 -15.08
N GLN A 462 35.79 -5.61 -16.33
CA GLN A 462 36.52 -4.41 -16.69
C GLN A 462 35.66 -3.16 -16.48
N TRP A 463 34.41 -3.18 -16.94
CA TRP A 463 33.46 -2.08 -16.73
C TRP A 463 33.26 -1.76 -15.24
N LEU A 464 33.00 -2.77 -14.41
CA LEU A 464 32.86 -2.58 -12.94
C LEU A 464 34.11 -1.95 -12.35
N LYS A 465 35.30 -2.39 -12.78
CA LYS A 465 36.57 -1.85 -12.28
C LYS A 465 36.71 -0.37 -12.63
N ASP A 466 36.38 0.01 -13.85
CA ASP A 466 36.49 1.39 -14.32
C ASP A 466 35.44 2.30 -13.68
N GLU A 467 34.20 1.84 -13.53
CA GLU A 467 33.12 2.59 -12.89
C GLU A 467 33.35 2.78 -11.38
N ILE A 468 33.73 1.73 -10.67
CA ILE A 468 34.01 1.82 -9.21
C ILE A 468 35.23 2.72 -8.95
N GLU A 469 36.23 2.70 -9.83
CA GLU A 469 37.39 3.61 -9.74
C GLU A 469 36.97 5.07 -9.91
N GLN A 470 36.19 5.38 -10.97
CA GLN A 470 35.67 6.73 -11.22
C GLN A 470 34.76 7.21 -10.10
N ARG A 471 33.87 6.35 -9.64
CA ARG A 471 32.96 6.61 -8.53
C ARG A 471 33.72 6.90 -7.23
N THR A 472 34.76 6.13 -6.96
CA THR A 472 35.63 6.34 -5.79
C THR A 472 36.34 7.69 -5.86
N GLU A 473 36.85 8.08 -7.03
CA GLU A 473 37.49 9.38 -7.20
C GLU A 473 36.53 10.54 -6.97
N VAL A 474 35.29 10.46 -7.48
CA VAL A 474 34.27 11.50 -7.26
C VAL A 474 33.84 11.53 -5.80
N ILE A 475 33.53 10.40 -5.18
CA ILE A 475 32.99 10.33 -3.82
C ILE A 475 34.07 10.58 -2.77
N VAL A 476 35.19 9.85 -2.82
CA VAL A 476 36.24 9.93 -1.81
C VAL A 476 37.20 11.10 -2.09
N GLY A 477 37.61 11.28 -3.35
CA GLY A 477 38.40 12.42 -3.80
C GLY A 477 37.65 13.73 -3.56
N GLY A 478 36.37 13.79 -3.94
CA GLY A 478 35.47 14.94 -3.76
C GLY A 478 35.01 15.20 -2.32
N THR A 479 35.36 14.33 -1.38
CA THR A 479 35.05 14.49 0.06
C THR A 479 33.57 14.32 0.44
N HIS A 480 32.79 13.52 -0.29
CA HIS A 480 31.40 13.19 0.02
C HIS A 480 31.31 12.11 1.11
N ARG A 481 31.55 12.49 2.38
CA ARG A 481 31.71 11.55 3.52
C ARG A 481 30.53 10.64 3.75
N HIS A 482 29.30 11.12 3.51
CA HIS A 482 28.08 10.36 3.73
C HIS A 482 27.96 9.15 2.79
N SER A 483 28.64 9.17 1.63
CA SER A 483 28.61 8.09 0.64
C SER A 483 29.88 7.22 0.62
N TYR A 484 30.80 7.38 1.58
CA TYR A 484 32.03 6.56 1.60
C TYR A 484 31.75 5.07 1.78
N TYR A 485 30.70 4.73 2.52
CA TYR A 485 30.27 3.35 2.73
C TYR A 485 29.87 2.66 1.44
N GLU A 486 29.29 3.38 0.48
CA GLU A 486 28.83 2.84 -0.81
C GLU A 486 30.01 2.25 -1.59
N VAL A 487 31.00 3.08 -1.90
CA VAL A 487 32.18 2.62 -2.66
C VAL A 487 33.06 1.66 -1.86
N ALA A 488 33.10 1.76 -0.52
CA ALA A 488 33.89 0.85 0.31
C ALA A 488 33.43 -0.60 0.19
N LYS A 489 32.12 -0.87 0.26
CA LYS A 489 31.58 -2.23 0.10
C LYS A 489 31.75 -2.74 -1.33
N GLU A 490 31.52 -1.89 -2.35
CA GLU A 490 31.71 -2.24 -3.76
C GLU A 490 33.17 -2.65 -4.06
N ILE A 491 34.16 -1.90 -3.55
CA ILE A 491 35.58 -2.23 -3.69
C ILE A 491 35.92 -3.59 -3.07
N VAL A 492 35.36 -3.90 -1.91
CA VAL A 492 35.61 -5.19 -1.24
C VAL A 492 35.04 -6.34 -2.07
N VAL A 493 33.77 -6.25 -2.52
CA VAL A 493 33.16 -7.29 -3.37
C VAL A 493 33.90 -7.41 -4.71
N LEU A 494 34.27 -6.28 -5.32
CA LEU A 494 35.08 -6.30 -6.56
C LEU A 494 36.44 -7.00 -6.34
N SER A 495 37.10 -6.79 -5.18
CA SER A 495 38.39 -7.44 -4.89
C SER A 495 38.28 -8.96 -4.88
N GLU A 496 37.18 -9.52 -4.37
CA GLU A 496 36.89 -10.96 -4.42
C GLU A 496 36.71 -11.45 -5.85
N ILE A 497 35.88 -10.76 -6.63
CA ILE A 497 35.66 -11.10 -8.04
C ILE A 497 36.99 -11.11 -8.81
N LEU A 498 37.82 -10.10 -8.62
CA LEU A 498 39.12 -10.00 -9.28
C LEU A 498 40.08 -11.10 -8.84
N TYR A 499 40.12 -11.44 -7.55
CA TYR A 499 40.96 -12.50 -7.01
C TYR A 499 40.57 -13.87 -7.57
N LEU A 500 39.29 -14.21 -7.55
CA LEU A 500 38.78 -15.49 -8.03
C LEU A 500 38.92 -15.66 -9.55
N ASN A 501 38.92 -14.57 -10.31
CA ASN A 501 39.19 -14.57 -11.74
C ASN A 501 40.70 -14.41 -12.05
N LYS A 502 41.61 -14.46 -11.06
CA LYS A 502 43.08 -14.35 -11.20
C LYS A 502 43.55 -13.02 -11.83
N ASN A 503 42.74 -11.97 -11.68
CA ASN A 503 43.11 -10.62 -12.11
C ASN A 503 44.03 -9.91 -11.12
N ILE A 504 43.98 -10.33 -9.85
CA ILE A 504 44.84 -9.86 -8.76
C ILE A 504 45.40 -11.06 -7.98
N THR A 505 46.52 -10.85 -7.30
CA THR A 505 47.18 -11.90 -6.51
C THR A 505 46.72 -11.97 -5.06
N SER A 506 46.13 -10.89 -4.52
CA SER A 506 45.66 -10.79 -3.15
C SER A 506 44.58 -9.71 -3.02
N MET A 507 43.46 -10.08 -2.41
CA MET A 507 42.39 -9.15 -2.04
C MET A 507 42.86 -8.11 -1.04
N GLU A 508 43.61 -8.55 -0.02
CA GLU A 508 44.14 -7.68 1.02
C GLU A 508 45.03 -6.57 0.43
N THR A 509 45.90 -6.92 -0.51
CA THR A 509 46.77 -5.94 -1.20
C THR A 509 45.94 -4.93 -1.97
N PHE A 510 44.93 -5.37 -2.70
CA PHE A 510 44.05 -4.51 -3.48
C PHE A 510 43.31 -3.50 -2.58
N VAL A 511 42.72 -3.97 -1.48
CA VAL A 511 42.01 -3.11 -0.49
C VAL A 511 42.97 -2.14 0.18
N LYS A 512 44.20 -2.59 0.55
CA LYS A 512 45.23 -1.73 1.14
C LYS A 512 45.72 -0.62 0.20
N ASP A 513 45.75 -0.87 -1.10
CA ASP A 513 46.12 0.13 -2.10
C ASP A 513 45.12 1.29 -2.14
N TYR A 514 43.80 1.01 -2.06
CA TYR A 514 42.78 2.06 -1.93
C TYR A 514 42.95 2.84 -0.62
N ILE A 515 43.11 2.15 0.51
CA ILE A 515 43.34 2.81 1.82
C ILE A 515 44.59 3.70 1.79
N LYS A 516 45.69 3.26 1.14
CA LYS A 516 46.92 4.03 1.02
C LYS A 516 46.75 5.24 0.11
N ARG A 517 46.05 5.11 -1.02
CA ARG A 517 45.76 6.19 -1.97
C ARG A 517 44.99 7.32 -1.28
N TYR A 518 44.02 6.98 -0.47
CA TYR A 518 43.19 7.94 0.26
C TYR A 518 43.57 8.03 1.76
N SER A 519 44.86 7.93 2.09
CA SER A 519 45.35 7.84 3.47
C SER A 519 44.95 9.00 4.38
N ARG A 520 44.65 10.19 3.81
CA ARG A 520 44.19 11.37 4.56
C ARG A 520 42.66 11.33 4.85
N LYS A 521 41.90 10.41 4.26
CA LYS A 521 40.45 10.28 4.42
C LYS A 521 40.14 9.22 5.50
N HIS A 522 40.28 9.60 6.78
CA HIS A 522 40.11 8.66 7.90
C HIS A 522 38.74 7.95 7.92
N ALA A 523 37.63 8.67 7.62
CA ALA A 523 36.31 8.08 7.57
C ALA A 523 36.21 6.99 6.49
N PHE A 524 36.80 7.21 5.31
CA PHE A 524 36.85 6.18 4.25
C PHE A 524 37.63 4.94 4.69
N LYS A 525 38.79 5.15 5.34
CA LYS A 525 39.56 4.05 5.93
C LYS A 525 38.71 3.24 6.93
N THR A 526 37.92 3.90 7.76
CA THR A 526 37.04 3.24 8.73
C THR A 526 35.98 2.37 8.01
N GLU A 527 35.34 2.91 6.98
CA GLU A 527 34.35 2.13 6.18
C GLU A 527 35.02 0.95 5.46
N MET A 528 36.15 1.15 4.82
CA MET A 528 36.93 0.07 4.18
C MET A 528 37.27 -1.05 5.16
N LEU A 529 37.73 -0.73 6.36
CA LEU A 529 38.06 -1.73 7.39
C LEU A 529 36.84 -2.43 7.97
N LYS A 530 35.68 -1.75 8.01
CA LYS A 530 34.41 -2.34 8.42
C LYS A 530 34.01 -3.49 7.50
N TYR A 531 34.07 -3.27 6.19
CA TYR A 531 33.67 -4.27 5.19
C TYR A 531 34.77 -5.30 4.89
N ALA A 532 36.04 -4.94 5.08
CA ALA A 532 37.19 -5.83 4.82
C ALA A 532 37.62 -6.67 6.04
N LYS A 533 36.89 -6.69 7.14
CA LYS A 533 37.27 -7.42 8.37
C LYS A 533 37.51 -8.92 8.19
N GLN A 534 37.07 -9.48 7.08
CA GLN A 534 37.17 -10.90 6.76
C GLN A 534 38.04 -11.20 5.52
N VAL A 535 38.67 -10.17 4.94
CA VAL A 535 39.53 -10.25 3.74
C VAL A 535 40.97 -10.63 4.07
#